data_014eaefbfa9908d7ec57b575baef4a54
#
_entry.id   014eaefbfa9908d7ec57b575baef4a54
#
_cell.length_a   1.000
_cell.length_b   1.000
_cell.length_c   1.000
_cell.angle_alpha   90.00
_cell.angle_beta   90.00
_cell.angle_gamma   90.00
#
_symmetry.space_group_name_H-M   'P 1'
#
loop_
_entity.id
_entity.type
_entity.pdbx_description
1 polymer ?
#
loop_
_entity_poly.entity_id
_entity_poly.type
_entity_poly.pdbx_seq_one_letter_code
_entity_poly.pdbx_strand_id
1 'polypeptide(L)'
;MDLNLNLPEPVNKVLNPVASAAGETLANVWNGCFSYINTWSKKQVIKHEHSLLEYKRSVEGNFSNIPENHRVEPRLSIIGPAIEASKYYIEEESIREMFSKLIISDMDDRKRNLVHHSFIEILKQMNPTDAKILAEFENPTSLLRCLLRRKSTPNVSDSITDIYLSENFKEFDQSHCISIANLNRLGLISIPTRNLSGILVDSENADSIARFKETEFYSLIVSDCNNPLSDYSDFEIVTYNGYLTELAFSFKKICL
;
A
#
# COMPACT_ATOMS: atom_id res chain seq x y z
N MET A 1 -29.75 0.31 -30.81
CA MET A 1 -29.01 1.59 -30.92
C MET A 1 -27.56 1.24 -30.76
N ASP A 2 -26.91 0.91 -31.88
CA ASP A 2 -25.48 0.50 -31.85
C ASP A 2 -24.63 1.74 -31.63
N LEU A 3 -24.04 1.84 -30.43
CA LEU A 3 -23.01 2.81 -30.12
C LEU A 3 -21.69 2.37 -30.78
N ASN A 4 -21.55 2.73 -32.06
CA ASN A 4 -20.30 2.56 -32.80
C ASN A 4 -19.27 3.58 -32.27
N LEU A 5 -18.58 3.21 -31.15
CA LEU A 5 -17.45 3.98 -30.60
C LEU A 5 -16.25 3.75 -31.52
N ASN A 6 -16.00 4.69 -32.43
CA ASN A 6 -14.75 4.76 -33.23
C ASN A 6 -13.56 5.01 -32.27
N LEU A 7 -13.06 3.92 -31.68
CA LEU A 7 -11.78 3.93 -30.96
C LEU A 7 -10.65 3.91 -32.02
N PRO A 8 -9.51 4.57 -31.77
CA PRO A 8 -8.34 4.46 -32.65
C PRO A 8 -7.96 2.99 -32.85
N GLU A 9 -7.65 2.59 -34.06
CA GLU A 9 -7.32 1.20 -34.44
C GLU A 9 -6.31 0.48 -33.54
N PRO A 10 -5.26 1.14 -32.97
CA PRO A 10 -4.34 0.46 -32.08
C PRO A 10 -5.00 -0.01 -30.78
N VAL A 11 -6.03 0.68 -30.28
CA VAL A 11 -6.73 0.31 -29.04
C VAL A 11 -7.61 -0.92 -29.25
N ASN A 12 -8.29 -1.03 -30.39
CA ASN A 12 -9.14 -2.18 -30.70
C ASN A 12 -8.36 -3.49 -30.92
N LYS A 13 -7.15 -3.42 -31.49
CA LYS A 13 -6.32 -4.61 -31.77
C LYS A 13 -5.74 -5.25 -30.51
N VAL A 14 -5.55 -4.48 -29.45
CA VAL A 14 -4.94 -4.95 -28.18
C VAL A 14 -5.99 -5.47 -27.20
N LEU A 15 -7.28 -5.15 -27.36
CA LEU A 15 -8.38 -5.65 -26.49
C LEU A 15 -8.80 -7.10 -26.79
N ASN A 16 -8.54 -7.58 -28.00
CA ASN A 16 -9.06 -8.87 -28.46
C ASN A 16 -8.53 -10.11 -27.70
N PRO A 17 -7.25 -10.21 -27.26
CA PRO A 17 -6.79 -11.39 -26.55
C PRO A 17 -7.39 -11.54 -25.14
N VAL A 18 -7.51 -10.43 -24.39
CA VAL A 18 -8.09 -10.46 -23.04
C VAL A 18 -9.60 -10.62 -23.10
N ALA A 19 -10.27 -9.95 -24.05
CA ALA A 19 -11.70 -10.08 -24.28
C ALA A 19 -12.11 -11.52 -24.68
N SER A 20 -11.30 -12.18 -25.50
CA SER A 20 -11.57 -13.56 -25.91
C SER A 20 -11.27 -14.60 -24.82
N ALA A 21 -10.34 -14.28 -23.91
CA ALA A 21 -9.89 -15.21 -22.87
C ALA A 21 -10.56 -14.98 -21.50
N ALA A 22 -11.00 -13.74 -21.21
CA ALA A 22 -11.56 -13.33 -19.91
C ALA A 22 -13.09 -13.12 -19.95
N GLY A 23 -13.72 -13.34 -21.09
CA GLY A 23 -15.15 -13.11 -21.30
C GLY A 23 -15.51 -11.66 -21.67
N GLU A 24 -16.68 -11.50 -22.24
CA GLU A 24 -17.21 -10.19 -22.68
C GLU A 24 -17.38 -9.22 -21.50
N THR A 25 -17.60 -9.72 -20.30
CA THR A 25 -17.84 -8.92 -19.10
C THR A 25 -16.66 -8.04 -18.76
N LEU A 26 -15.42 -8.59 -18.70
CA LEU A 26 -14.22 -7.81 -18.41
C LEU A 26 -13.96 -6.76 -19.51
N ALA A 27 -14.10 -7.15 -20.77
CA ALA A 27 -13.92 -6.24 -21.88
C ALA A 27 -14.93 -5.08 -21.86
N ASN A 28 -16.19 -5.35 -21.55
CA ASN A 28 -17.25 -4.34 -21.48
C ASN A 28 -17.04 -3.38 -20.30
N VAL A 29 -16.68 -3.90 -19.12
CA VAL A 29 -16.38 -3.07 -17.95
C VAL A 29 -15.11 -2.24 -18.19
N TRP A 30 -14.07 -2.85 -18.77
CA TRP A 30 -12.85 -2.16 -19.13
C TRP A 30 -13.12 -1.01 -20.09
N ASN A 31 -13.81 -1.30 -21.21
CA ASN A 31 -14.14 -0.29 -22.19
C ASN A 31 -15.05 0.81 -21.62
N GLY A 32 -16.02 0.47 -20.79
CA GLY A 32 -16.91 1.43 -20.13
C GLY A 32 -16.15 2.38 -19.20
N CYS A 33 -15.28 1.85 -18.34
CA CYS A 33 -14.53 2.67 -17.37
C CYS A 33 -13.43 3.50 -18.03
N PHE A 34 -12.69 2.95 -18.98
CA PHE A 34 -11.57 3.64 -19.60
C PHE A 34 -11.92 4.50 -20.82
N SER A 35 -13.08 4.30 -21.47
CA SER A 35 -13.55 5.21 -22.51
C SER A 35 -13.84 6.61 -21.98
N TYR A 36 -14.25 6.72 -20.71
CA TYR A 36 -14.49 8.00 -20.06
C TYR A 36 -13.19 8.77 -19.78
N ILE A 37 -12.09 8.07 -19.45
CA ILE A 37 -10.77 8.70 -19.25
C ILE A 37 -10.28 9.36 -20.54
N ASN A 38 -10.48 8.73 -21.68
CA ASN A 38 -10.12 9.28 -22.98
C ASN A 38 -10.89 10.59 -23.31
N THR A 39 -12.07 10.77 -22.78
CA THR A 39 -12.89 11.97 -23.04
C THR A 39 -12.48 13.14 -22.12
N TRP A 40 -12.03 12.86 -20.91
CA TRP A 40 -11.69 13.87 -19.90
C TRP A 40 -10.27 14.45 -20.06
N SER A 41 -9.35 13.71 -20.69
CA SER A 41 -7.91 14.02 -20.65
C SER A 41 -7.29 14.54 -21.95
N LYS A 42 -8.04 15.15 -22.85
CA LYS A 42 -7.49 15.71 -24.12
C LYS A 42 -6.31 16.70 -23.97
N LYS A 43 -5.95 17.10 -22.74
CA LYS A 43 -4.81 17.99 -22.47
C LYS A 43 -3.63 17.34 -21.72
N GLN A 44 -3.76 16.09 -21.22
CA GLN A 44 -2.68 15.34 -20.55
C GLN A 44 -2.46 13.95 -21.15
N VAL A 45 -2.89 13.76 -22.39
CA VAL A 45 -3.10 12.48 -23.06
C VAL A 45 -1.88 11.56 -23.08
N ILE A 46 -0.67 12.08 -23.32
CA ILE A 46 0.51 11.22 -23.60
C ILE A 46 0.98 10.43 -22.37
N LYS A 47 1.02 11.06 -21.19
CA LYS A 47 1.51 10.41 -19.96
C LYS A 47 0.51 9.38 -19.45
N HIS A 48 -0.76 9.72 -19.46
CA HIS A 48 -1.83 8.79 -19.05
C HIS A 48 -1.99 7.62 -20.02
N GLU A 49 -1.80 7.83 -21.31
CA GLU A 49 -1.84 6.74 -22.31
C GLU A 49 -0.75 5.69 -22.04
N HIS A 50 0.47 6.12 -21.73
CA HIS A 50 1.55 5.19 -21.40
C HIS A 50 1.21 4.36 -20.14
N SER A 51 0.82 5.01 -19.06
CA SER A 51 0.46 4.33 -17.81
C SER A 51 -0.74 3.41 -17.97
N LEU A 52 -1.71 3.78 -18.82
CA LEU A 52 -2.86 2.95 -19.17
C LEU A 52 -2.43 1.70 -19.95
N LEU A 53 -1.52 1.85 -20.91
CA LEU A 53 -0.98 0.71 -21.66
C LEU A 53 -0.18 -0.24 -20.78
N GLU A 54 0.59 0.29 -19.83
CA GLU A 54 1.31 -0.51 -18.84
C GLU A 54 0.35 -1.26 -17.92
N TYR A 55 -0.69 -0.60 -17.40
CA TYR A 55 -1.71 -1.24 -16.59
C TYR A 55 -2.38 -2.39 -17.34
N LYS A 56 -2.72 -2.15 -18.59
CA LYS A 56 -3.30 -3.18 -19.45
C LYS A 56 -2.35 -4.37 -19.63
N ARG A 57 -1.08 -4.10 -19.95
CA ARG A 57 -0.05 -5.15 -20.07
C ARG A 57 0.12 -5.94 -18.78
N SER A 58 0.08 -5.27 -17.63
CA SER A 58 0.13 -5.92 -16.32
C SER A 58 -1.07 -6.85 -16.12
N VAL A 59 -2.29 -6.39 -16.41
CA VAL A 59 -3.50 -7.23 -16.32
C VAL A 59 -3.40 -8.43 -17.28
N GLU A 60 -3.00 -8.22 -18.54
CA GLU A 60 -2.83 -9.27 -19.53
C GLU A 60 -1.75 -10.29 -19.14
N GLY A 61 -0.60 -9.80 -18.66
CA GLY A 61 0.51 -10.64 -18.20
C GLY A 61 0.12 -11.49 -17.00
N ASN A 62 -0.48 -10.89 -16.01
CA ASN A 62 -0.97 -11.59 -14.83
C ASN A 62 -2.07 -12.62 -15.17
N PHE A 63 -2.99 -12.28 -16.10
CA PHE A 63 -4.01 -13.21 -16.58
C PHE A 63 -3.41 -14.42 -17.30
N SER A 64 -2.39 -14.21 -18.13
CA SER A 64 -1.73 -15.28 -18.87
C SER A 64 -1.06 -16.33 -17.96
N ASN A 65 -0.72 -15.94 -16.74
CA ASN A 65 -0.14 -16.82 -15.72
C ASN A 65 -1.18 -17.74 -15.04
N ILE A 66 -2.49 -17.52 -15.28
CA ILE A 66 -3.54 -18.42 -14.78
C ILE A 66 -3.65 -19.60 -15.76
N PRO A 67 -3.44 -20.87 -15.28
CA PRO A 67 -3.70 -22.04 -16.11
C PRO A 67 -5.16 -22.06 -16.61
N GLU A 68 -5.38 -22.48 -17.85
CA GLU A 68 -6.71 -22.38 -18.50
C GLU A 68 -7.83 -23.06 -17.70
N ASN A 69 -7.54 -24.21 -17.11
CA ASN A 69 -8.49 -24.97 -16.28
C ASN A 69 -8.86 -24.28 -14.93
N HIS A 70 -8.15 -23.19 -14.56
CA HIS A 70 -8.39 -22.41 -13.35
C HIS A 70 -8.98 -21.03 -13.64
N ARG A 71 -9.17 -20.70 -14.93
CA ARG A 71 -9.77 -19.42 -15.33
C ARG A 71 -11.28 -19.45 -15.11
N VAL A 72 -11.78 -18.47 -14.39
CA VAL A 72 -13.21 -18.30 -14.12
C VAL A 72 -13.65 -16.90 -14.48
N GLU A 73 -14.94 -16.75 -14.82
CA GLU A 73 -15.52 -15.45 -15.10
C GLU A 73 -15.48 -14.59 -13.82
N PRO A 74 -14.95 -13.35 -13.89
CA PRO A 74 -14.81 -12.48 -12.73
C PRO A 74 -16.17 -12.01 -12.19
N ARG A 75 -16.24 -11.75 -10.89
CA ARG A 75 -17.43 -11.16 -10.28
C ARG A 75 -17.52 -9.68 -10.63
N LEU A 76 -18.58 -9.25 -11.26
CA LEU A 76 -18.80 -7.85 -11.62
C LEU A 76 -18.74 -6.92 -10.38
N SER A 77 -19.18 -7.42 -9.22
CA SER A 77 -19.14 -6.70 -7.95
C SER A 77 -17.70 -6.44 -7.42
N ILE A 78 -16.70 -7.13 -7.95
CA ILE A 78 -15.28 -6.91 -7.64
C ILE A 78 -14.63 -6.10 -8.77
N ILE A 79 -14.71 -6.56 -10.02
CA ILE A 79 -13.94 -5.94 -11.10
C ILE A 79 -14.44 -4.55 -11.47
N GLY A 80 -15.74 -4.30 -11.44
CA GLY A 80 -16.31 -2.99 -11.76
C GLY A 80 -15.74 -1.90 -10.84
N PRO A 81 -15.92 -1.99 -9.51
CA PRO A 81 -15.35 -1.05 -8.57
C PRO A 81 -13.82 -1.00 -8.58
N ALA A 82 -13.13 -2.14 -8.80
CA ALA A 82 -11.67 -2.17 -8.85
C ALA A 82 -11.12 -1.39 -10.06
N ILE A 83 -11.68 -1.60 -11.26
CA ILE A 83 -11.28 -0.85 -12.47
C ILE A 83 -11.66 0.63 -12.32
N GLU A 84 -12.86 0.93 -11.81
CA GLU A 84 -13.30 2.32 -11.58
C GLU A 84 -12.37 3.04 -10.61
N ALA A 85 -11.94 2.40 -9.53
CA ALA A 85 -11.02 2.97 -8.56
C ALA A 85 -9.61 3.13 -9.16
N SER A 86 -9.10 2.12 -9.86
CA SER A 86 -7.72 2.08 -10.35
C SER A 86 -7.37 3.22 -11.32
N LYS A 87 -8.36 3.80 -12.02
CA LYS A 87 -8.13 4.93 -12.93
C LYS A 87 -7.52 6.16 -12.25
N TYR A 88 -7.76 6.35 -10.95
CA TYR A 88 -7.22 7.47 -10.17
C TYR A 88 -5.77 7.23 -9.71
N TYR A 89 -5.31 5.98 -9.75
CA TYR A 89 -3.98 5.54 -9.30
C TYR A 89 -3.11 5.05 -10.45
N ILE A 90 -3.49 5.35 -11.68
CA ILE A 90 -2.86 4.80 -12.88
C ILE A 90 -1.39 5.20 -13.02
N GLU A 91 -1.01 6.36 -12.47
CA GLU A 91 0.37 6.86 -12.47
C GLU A 91 1.22 6.29 -11.32
N GLU A 92 0.59 5.70 -10.31
CA GLU A 92 1.24 5.12 -9.15
C GLU A 92 1.47 3.62 -9.38
N GLU A 93 2.64 3.29 -9.91
CA GLU A 93 2.98 1.94 -10.38
C GLU A 93 2.66 0.85 -9.35
N SER A 94 3.08 1.02 -8.09
CA SER A 94 2.85 0.03 -7.03
C SER A 94 1.36 -0.22 -6.77
N ILE A 95 0.56 0.85 -6.66
CA ILE A 95 -0.89 0.74 -6.40
C ILE A 95 -1.61 0.19 -7.64
N ARG A 96 -1.23 0.65 -8.83
CA ARG A 96 -1.74 0.14 -10.11
C ARG A 96 -1.52 -1.37 -10.24
N GLU A 97 -0.33 -1.85 -9.87
CA GLU A 97 -0.01 -3.29 -9.92
C GLU A 97 -0.84 -4.08 -8.90
N MET A 98 -1.07 -3.54 -7.72
CA MET A 98 -1.93 -4.17 -6.71
C MET A 98 -3.38 -4.28 -7.18
N PHE A 99 -3.93 -3.28 -7.87
CA PHE A 99 -5.24 -3.37 -8.52
C PHE A 99 -5.27 -4.45 -9.62
N SER A 100 -4.21 -4.54 -10.43
CA SER A 100 -4.07 -5.60 -11.44
C SER A 100 -4.15 -6.98 -10.81
N LYS A 101 -3.34 -7.23 -9.77
CA LYS A 101 -3.32 -8.50 -9.05
C LYS A 101 -4.66 -8.85 -8.39
N LEU A 102 -5.34 -7.84 -7.81
CA LEU A 102 -6.68 -8.02 -7.23
C LEU A 102 -7.69 -8.50 -8.28
N ILE A 103 -7.75 -7.83 -9.44
CA ILE A 103 -8.65 -8.17 -10.55
C ILE A 103 -8.37 -9.60 -11.02
N ILE A 104 -7.11 -9.93 -11.27
CA ILE A 104 -6.70 -11.24 -11.77
C ILE A 104 -6.92 -12.35 -10.73
N SER A 105 -6.75 -12.05 -9.46
CA SER A 105 -7.02 -13.02 -8.39
C SER A 105 -8.51 -13.39 -8.30
N ASP A 106 -9.42 -12.51 -8.71
CA ASP A 106 -10.86 -12.83 -8.80
C ASP A 106 -11.18 -13.72 -10.01
N MET A 107 -10.28 -13.80 -11.00
CA MET A 107 -10.39 -14.63 -12.19
C MET A 107 -9.69 -15.99 -12.06
N ASP A 108 -9.05 -16.26 -10.92
CA ASP A 108 -8.39 -17.54 -10.59
C ASP A 108 -9.20 -18.27 -9.50
N ASP A 109 -9.79 -19.40 -9.81
CA ASP A 109 -10.62 -20.17 -8.86
C ASP A 109 -9.87 -20.58 -7.59
N ARG A 110 -8.55 -20.71 -7.67
CA ARG A 110 -7.66 -21.04 -6.53
C ARG A 110 -7.51 -19.88 -5.54
N LYS A 111 -7.68 -18.64 -6.01
CA LYS A 111 -7.50 -17.40 -5.22
C LYS A 111 -8.81 -16.68 -4.92
N ARG A 112 -9.82 -16.87 -5.74
CA ARG A 112 -11.10 -16.13 -5.75
C ARG A 112 -11.76 -16.07 -4.37
N ASN A 113 -11.71 -17.15 -3.58
CA ASN A 113 -12.31 -17.22 -2.25
C ASN A 113 -11.61 -16.33 -1.21
N LEU A 114 -10.37 -15.90 -1.49
CA LEU A 114 -9.60 -14.98 -0.64
C LEU A 114 -9.82 -13.52 -1.02
N VAL A 115 -10.41 -13.26 -2.19
CA VAL A 115 -10.70 -11.89 -2.66
C VAL A 115 -11.90 -11.34 -1.90
N HIS A 116 -11.67 -10.27 -1.15
CA HIS A 116 -12.68 -9.58 -0.36
C HIS A 116 -12.96 -8.18 -0.92
N HIS A 117 -14.21 -7.72 -0.86
CA HIS A 117 -14.63 -6.40 -1.35
C HIS A 117 -13.87 -5.25 -0.66
N SER A 118 -13.52 -5.40 0.63
CA SER A 118 -12.76 -4.38 1.37
C SER A 118 -11.38 -4.10 0.76
N PHE A 119 -10.80 -5.02 -0.04
CA PHE A 119 -9.47 -4.81 -0.65
C PHE A 119 -9.47 -3.62 -1.60
N ILE A 120 -10.57 -3.37 -2.32
CA ILE A 120 -10.73 -2.21 -3.17
C ILE A 120 -10.67 -0.92 -2.33
N GLU A 121 -11.41 -0.88 -1.23
CA GLU A 121 -11.45 0.28 -0.34
C GLU A 121 -10.12 0.50 0.40
N ILE A 122 -9.41 -0.56 0.73
CA ILE A 122 -8.06 -0.51 1.29
C ILE A 122 -7.11 0.12 0.26
N LEU A 123 -7.07 -0.40 -0.97
CA LEU A 123 -6.23 0.13 -2.06
C LEU A 123 -6.47 1.61 -2.33
N LYS A 124 -7.73 2.06 -2.30
CA LYS A 124 -8.11 3.48 -2.47
C LYS A 124 -7.55 4.41 -1.38
N GLN A 125 -7.14 3.86 -0.26
CA GLN A 125 -6.67 4.62 0.90
C GLN A 125 -5.17 4.39 1.16
N MET A 126 -4.49 3.64 0.31
CA MET A 126 -3.05 3.41 0.36
C MET A 126 -2.30 4.35 -0.57
N ASN A 127 -1.09 4.69 -0.15
CA ASN A 127 -0.09 5.33 -0.99
C ASN A 127 1.09 4.36 -1.29
N PRO A 128 2.02 4.70 -2.19
CA PRO A 128 3.16 3.84 -2.51
C PRO A 128 4.05 3.49 -1.30
N THR A 129 4.17 4.38 -0.31
CA THR A 129 4.94 4.11 0.92
C THR A 129 4.25 3.07 1.79
N ASP A 130 2.91 3.15 1.93
CA ASP A 130 2.11 2.14 2.64
C ASP A 130 2.31 0.75 2.01
N ALA A 131 2.26 0.68 0.68
CA ALA A 131 2.44 -0.56 -0.06
C ALA A 131 3.84 -1.17 0.16
N LYS A 132 4.89 -0.35 0.11
CA LYS A 132 6.27 -0.79 0.34
C LYS A 132 6.49 -1.27 1.77
N ILE A 133 6.03 -0.50 2.77
CA ILE A 133 6.12 -0.89 4.17
C ILE A 133 5.37 -2.20 4.41
N LEU A 134 4.13 -2.32 3.92
CA LEU A 134 3.35 -3.54 4.09
C LEU A 134 4.02 -4.75 3.42
N ALA A 135 4.66 -4.57 2.26
CA ALA A 135 5.38 -5.65 1.58
C ALA A 135 6.51 -6.22 2.44
N GLU A 136 7.26 -5.37 3.13
CA GLU A 136 8.38 -5.73 4.00
C GLU A 136 7.94 -6.12 5.42
N PHE A 137 6.71 -5.73 5.83
CA PHE A 137 6.25 -5.93 7.20
C PHE A 137 6.18 -7.42 7.54
N GLU A 138 6.96 -7.80 8.56
CA GLU A 138 7.04 -9.16 9.09
C GLU A 138 6.07 -9.36 10.28
N ASN A 139 6.07 -10.52 10.88
CA ASN A 139 5.18 -10.84 11.99
C ASN A 139 5.93 -11.57 13.12
N PRO A 140 6.40 -10.87 14.16
CA PRO A 140 6.25 -9.44 14.46
C PRO A 140 7.24 -8.53 13.72
N THR A 141 6.90 -7.23 13.60
CA THR A 141 7.82 -6.17 13.20
C THR A 141 8.05 -5.22 14.37
N SER A 142 9.32 -4.89 14.62
CA SER A 142 9.69 -3.95 15.66
C SER A 142 9.43 -2.51 15.21
N LEU A 143 8.76 -1.75 16.07
CA LEU A 143 8.50 -0.32 15.92
C LEU A 143 9.13 0.41 17.12
N LEU A 144 9.48 1.68 16.91
CA LEU A 144 10.11 2.50 17.93
C LEU A 144 9.21 3.70 18.29
N ARG A 145 9.37 4.15 19.51
CA ARG A 145 8.84 5.41 20.03
C ARG A 145 9.97 6.19 20.70
N CYS A 146 10.08 7.45 20.34
CA CYS A 146 10.96 8.39 21.03
C CYS A 146 10.12 9.30 21.92
N LEU A 147 10.41 9.30 23.22
CA LEU A 147 9.78 10.14 24.24
C LEU A 147 10.72 11.27 24.59
N LEU A 148 10.36 12.49 24.26
CA LEU A 148 11.15 13.70 24.52
C LEU A 148 10.65 14.39 25.80
N ARG A 149 11.47 14.48 26.83
CA ARG A 149 11.12 15.09 28.13
C ARG A 149 11.35 16.60 28.11
N ARG A 150 10.29 17.38 28.39
CA ARG A 150 10.38 18.82 28.43
C ARG A 150 11.02 19.32 29.74
N LYS A 151 11.91 20.34 29.66
CA LYS A 151 12.49 21.01 30.81
C LYS A 151 11.45 21.70 31.70
N SER A 152 10.44 22.32 31.06
CA SER A 152 9.39 23.09 31.72
C SER A 152 8.37 22.21 32.46
N THR A 153 8.15 20.99 32.00
CA THR A 153 7.16 20.03 32.53
C THR A 153 7.74 18.61 32.52
N PRO A 154 8.62 18.26 33.49
CA PRO A 154 9.35 16.99 33.48
C PRO A 154 8.47 15.73 33.47
N ASN A 155 7.22 15.84 33.91
CA ASN A 155 6.24 14.73 33.89
C ASN A 155 5.47 14.62 32.58
N VAL A 156 5.71 15.51 31.60
CA VAL A 156 5.08 15.51 30.27
C VAL A 156 6.15 15.27 29.22
N SER A 157 5.91 14.30 28.35
CA SER A 157 6.80 14.00 27.24
C SER A 157 6.03 14.19 25.92
N ASP A 158 6.69 14.83 24.97
CA ASP A 158 6.26 14.73 23.57
C ASP A 158 6.70 13.37 23.04
N SER A 159 5.94 12.79 22.13
CA SER A 159 6.26 11.48 21.59
C SER A 159 6.23 11.47 20.07
N ILE A 160 7.24 10.88 19.48
CA ILE A 160 7.26 10.47 18.08
C ILE A 160 7.04 8.96 18.09
N THR A 161 5.92 8.53 17.51
CA THR A 161 5.48 7.13 17.55
C THR A 161 5.55 6.48 16.17
N ASP A 162 5.50 5.16 16.18
CA ASP A 162 5.41 4.35 14.97
C ASP A 162 6.61 4.53 14.02
N ILE A 163 7.79 4.78 14.60
CA ILE A 163 9.04 4.87 13.84
C ILE A 163 9.36 3.48 13.30
N TYR A 164 9.39 3.37 11.98
CA TYR A 164 9.72 2.16 11.25
C TYR A 164 11.04 2.33 10.52
N LEU A 165 11.95 1.38 10.72
CA LEU A 165 13.25 1.32 10.07
C LEU A 165 13.50 -0.11 9.57
N SER A 166 14.03 -0.22 8.36
CA SER A 166 14.42 -1.47 7.71
C SER A 166 15.65 -1.25 6.83
N GLU A 167 16.06 -2.27 6.11
CA GLU A 167 17.16 -2.13 5.13
C GLU A 167 16.84 -1.16 3.99
N ASN A 168 15.57 -1.04 3.62
CA ASN A 168 15.11 -0.11 2.59
C ASN A 168 14.65 1.24 3.15
N PHE A 169 14.42 1.33 4.46
CA PHE A 169 14.01 2.54 5.18
C PHE A 169 15.02 2.85 6.28
N LYS A 170 16.23 3.32 5.88
CA LYS A 170 17.38 3.50 6.78
C LYS A 170 17.32 4.78 7.59
N GLU A 171 16.62 5.80 7.10
CA GLU A 171 16.49 7.09 7.76
C GLU A 171 15.07 7.30 8.29
N PHE A 172 14.97 8.10 9.32
CA PHE A 172 13.68 8.53 9.85
C PHE A 172 12.99 9.46 8.84
N ASP A 173 11.74 9.13 8.53
CA ASP A 173 10.83 10.00 7.80
C ASP A 173 9.45 9.96 8.47
N GLN A 174 8.92 11.12 8.79
CA GLN A 174 7.60 11.23 9.41
C GLN A 174 6.49 10.61 8.54
N SER A 175 6.68 10.56 7.23
CA SER A 175 5.73 9.89 6.32
C SER A 175 5.62 8.39 6.59
N HIS A 176 6.69 7.75 7.08
CA HIS A 176 6.66 6.33 7.47
C HIS A 176 5.77 6.12 8.72
N CYS A 177 5.84 7.03 9.70
CA CYS A 177 4.95 6.99 10.88
C CYS A 177 3.48 7.13 10.45
N ILE A 178 3.19 8.02 9.49
CA ILE A 178 1.85 8.19 8.93
C ILE A 178 1.40 6.90 8.24
N SER A 179 2.28 6.27 7.46
CA SER A 179 1.99 5.01 6.78
C SER A 179 1.71 3.87 7.77
N ILE A 180 2.49 3.72 8.83
CA ILE A 180 2.22 2.75 9.89
C ILE A 180 0.85 3.01 10.54
N ALA A 181 0.55 4.27 10.89
CA ALA A 181 -0.75 4.63 11.44
C ALA A 181 -1.90 4.34 10.46
N ASN A 182 -1.70 4.58 9.16
CA ASN A 182 -2.67 4.27 8.12
C ASN A 182 -2.89 2.76 7.97
N LEU A 183 -1.84 1.96 7.91
CA LEU A 183 -1.93 0.50 7.83
C LEU A 183 -2.64 -0.10 9.06
N ASN A 184 -2.40 0.46 10.26
CA ASN A 184 -3.11 0.08 11.48
C ASN A 184 -4.60 0.45 11.41
N ARG A 185 -4.92 1.66 10.94
CA ARG A 185 -6.31 2.12 10.71
C ARG A 185 -7.05 1.25 9.69
N LEU A 186 -6.37 0.83 8.63
CA LEU A 186 -6.93 -0.06 7.60
C LEU A 186 -7.11 -1.50 8.09
N GLY A 187 -6.66 -1.82 9.30
CA GLY A 187 -6.76 -3.16 9.88
C GLY A 187 -5.79 -4.17 9.25
N LEU A 188 -4.78 -3.70 8.52
CA LEU A 188 -3.73 -4.57 7.94
C LEU A 188 -2.67 -4.93 8.97
N ILE A 189 -2.33 -4.00 9.85
CA ILE A 189 -1.48 -4.29 11.00
C ILE A 189 -2.24 -4.02 12.29
N SER A 190 -1.79 -4.62 13.37
CA SER A 190 -2.29 -4.39 14.72
C SER A 190 -1.13 -3.98 15.62
N ILE A 191 -1.27 -2.82 16.23
CA ILE A 191 -0.34 -2.32 17.23
C ILE A 191 -1.09 -2.39 18.56
N PRO A 192 -0.81 -3.37 19.42
CA PRO A 192 -1.49 -3.50 20.71
C PRO A 192 -1.33 -2.23 21.54
N THR A 193 -2.44 -1.66 21.98
CA THR A 193 -2.43 -0.54 22.93
C THR A 193 -1.85 -1.03 24.24
N ARG A 194 -0.64 -0.65 24.57
CA ARG A 194 -0.01 -0.98 25.86
C ARG A 194 -0.04 0.22 26.77
N ASN A 195 -0.48 -0.03 27.99
CA ASN A 195 -0.21 0.87 29.09
C ASN A 195 1.31 1.01 29.22
N LEU A 196 1.79 2.23 29.26
CA LEU A 196 3.21 2.64 29.26
C LEU A 196 4.08 1.98 30.35
N SER A 197 3.48 1.30 31.33
CA SER A 197 4.15 0.70 32.48
C SER A 197 4.64 -0.75 32.32
N GLY A 198 4.50 -1.34 31.13
CA GLY A 198 4.81 -2.78 30.93
C GLY A 198 5.61 -3.10 29.67
N ILE A 199 6.41 -2.18 29.18
CA ILE A 199 7.23 -2.40 27.98
C ILE A 199 8.48 -3.16 28.39
N LEU A 200 8.46 -4.46 28.16
CA LEU A 200 9.68 -5.25 28.14
C LEU A 200 10.47 -4.82 26.90
N VAL A 201 11.64 -4.24 27.13
CA VAL A 201 12.67 -4.12 26.09
C VAL A 201 13.11 -5.56 25.79
N ASP A 202 12.50 -6.15 24.79
CA ASP A 202 12.91 -7.48 24.34
C ASP A 202 14.30 -7.36 23.74
N SER A 203 15.18 -8.29 24.04
CA SER A 203 16.52 -8.35 23.44
C SER A 203 16.46 -8.45 21.90
N GLU A 204 15.35 -8.94 21.37
CA GLU A 204 15.06 -9.00 19.93
C GLU A 204 14.94 -7.62 19.26
N ASN A 205 14.68 -6.58 20.02
CA ASN A 205 14.55 -5.21 19.52
C ASN A 205 15.86 -4.40 19.57
N ALA A 206 16.97 -4.99 20.01
CA ALA A 206 18.27 -4.32 20.10
C ALA A 206 18.76 -3.80 18.74
N ASP A 207 18.51 -4.56 17.67
CA ASP A 207 18.88 -4.18 16.30
C ASP A 207 18.11 -2.95 15.81
N SER A 208 16.83 -2.83 16.15
CA SER A 208 16.01 -1.67 15.78
C SER A 208 16.52 -0.41 16.49
N ILE A 209 16.91 -0.52 17.76
CA ILE A 209 17.52 0.59 18.50
C ILE A 209 18.89 0.94 17.90
N ALA A 210 19.70 -0.04 17.53
CA ALA A 210 20.99 0.19 16.91
C ALA A 210 20.84 0.93 15.59
N ARG A 211 19.93 0.48 14.71
CA ARG A 211 19.60 1.16 13.45
C ARG A 211 19.15 2.61 13.69
N PHE A 212 18.30 2.85 14.70
CA PHE A 212 17.83 4.20 15.01
C PHE A 212 18.97 5.12 15.44
N LYS A 213 19.93 4.61 16.20
CA LYS A 213 21.11 5.38 16.62
C LYS A 213 22.05 5.77 15.47
N GLU A 214 21.95 5.09 14.33
CA GLU A 214 22.73 5.39 13.12
C GLU A 214 22.07 6.49 12.27
N THR A 215 20.80 6.85 12.53
CA THR A 215 20.07 7.86 11.76
C THR A 215 20.57 9.28 12.06
N GLU A 216 20.48 10.15 11.06
CA GLU A 216 20.70 11.59 11.24
C GLU A 216 19.73 12.16 12.29
N PHE A 217 18.49 11.69 12.27
CA PHE A 217 17.46 12.12 13.22
C PHE A 217 17.82 11.86 14.68
N TYR A 218 18.42 10.70 14.99
CA TYR A 218 18.92 10.44 16.34
C TYR A 218 19.98 11.45 16.76
N SER A 219 20.93 11.76 15.86
CA SER A 219 21.99 12.73 16.10
C SER A 219 21.43 14.14 16.38
N LEU A 220 20.35 14.52 15.64
CA LEU A 220 19.65 15.79 15.87
C LEU A 220 19.00 15.82 17.25
N ILE A 221 18.32 14.76 17.68
CA ILE A 221 17.70 14.67 19.03
C ILE A 221 18.76 14.80 20.11
N VAL A 222 19.87 14.08 19.99
CA VAL A 222 21.00 14.16 20.95
C VAL A 222 21.54 15.58 21.05
N SER A 223 21.76 16.22 19.88
CA SER A 223 22.24 17.60 19.83
C SER A 223 21.26 18.58 20.45
N ASP A 224 19.96 18.39 20.21
CA ASP A 224 18.91 19.26 20.72
C ASP A 224 18.79 19.12 22.25
N CYS A 225 18.77 17.92 22.78
CA CYS A 225 18.74 17.69 24.24
C CYS A 225 19.97 18.26 24.97
N ASN A 226 21.13 18.31 24.30
CA ASN A 226 22.36 18.91 24.84
C ASN A 226 22.39 20.45 24.70
N ASN A 227 21.50 21.04 23.94
CA ASN A 227 21.41 22.49 23.77
C ASN A 227 20.74 23.15 24.99
N PRO A 228 21.41 24.09 25.70
CA PRO A 228 20.80 24.78 26.83
C PRO A 228 19.52 25.56 26.48
N LEU A 229 19.36 26.00 25.23
CA LEU A 229 18.21 26.75 24.74
C LEU A 229 17.06 25.88 24.26
N SER A 230 17.26 24.56 24.17
CA SER A 230 16.17 23.63 23.80
C SER A 230 15.16 23.49 24.93
N ASP A 231 13.92 23.22 24.55
CA ASP A 231 12.83 22.89 25.48
C ASP A 231 12.99 21.48 26.08
N TYR A 232 13.82 20.63 25.48
CA TYR A 232 14.00 19.24 25.90
C TYR A 232 15.25 19.04 26.77
N SER A 233 15.12 18.17 27.80
CA SER A 233 16.22 17.84 28.72
C SER A 233 16.83 16.48 28.46
N ASP A 234 16.02 15.55 27.96
CA ASP A 234 16.37 14.14 27.81
C ASP A 234 15.36 13.45 26.88
N PHE A 235 15.68 12.24 26.43
CA PHE A 235 14.77 11.40 25.67
C PHE A 235 14.92 9.92 26.02
N GLU A 236 13.87 9.16 25.77
CA GLU A 236 13.83 7.72 25.97
C GLU A 236 13.36 7.04 24.69
N ILE A 237 14.03 5.96 24.30
CA ILE A 237 13.64 5.13 23.17
C ILE A 237 12.93 3.89 23.70
N VAL A 238 11.72 3.68 23.23
CA VAL A 238 10.88 2.54 23.60
C VAL A 238 10.59 1.72 22.37
N THR A 239 10.75 0.40 22.47
CA THR A 239 10.41 -0.54 21.40
C THR A 239 9.09 -1.25 21.68
N TYR A 240 8.36 -1.59 20.63
CA TYR A 240 7.15 -2.39 20.70
C TYR A 240 6.92 -3.10 19.35
N ASN A 241 6.04 -4.09 19.34
CA ASN A 241 5.80 -4.89 18.15
C ASN A 241 4.47 -4.53 17.48
N GLY A 242 4.52 -4.44 16.15
CA GLY A 242 3.38 -4.50 15.27
C GLY A 242 3.22 -5.92 14.70
N TYR A 243 1.99 -6.31 14.43
CA TYR A 243 1.64 -7.65 13.94
C TYR A 243 0.76 -7.54 12.70
N LEU A 244 1.00 -8.43 11.73
CA LEU A 244 0.07 -8.60 10.60
C LEU A 244 -1.25 -9.22 11.10
N THR A 245 -2.36 -8.72 10.57
CA THR A 245 -3.69 -9.30 10.83
C THR A 245 -4.00 -10.40 9.81
N GLU A 246 -5.05 -11.21 10.09
CA GLU A 246 -5.56 -12.18 9.10
C GLU A 246 -6.00 -11.51 7.80
N LEU A 247 -6.53 -10.28 7.90
CA LEU A 247 -6.86 -9.47 6.72
C LEU A 247 -5.61 -9.16 5.90
N ALA A 248 -4.50 -8.81 6.57
CA ALA A 248 -3.23 -8.54 5.89
C ALA A 248 -2.64 -9.75 5.19
N PHE A 249 -2.68 -10.94 5.80
CA PHE A 249 -2.20 -12.15 5.14
C PHE A 249 -2.97 -12.43 3.85
N SER A 250 -4.30 -12.32 3.89
CA SER A 250 -5.11 -12.48 2.69
C SER A 250 -4.84 -11.38 1.67
N PHE A 251 -4.74 -10.12 2.13
CA PHE A 251 -4.47 -8.97 1.28
C PHE A 251 -3.09 -9.06 0.59
N LYS A 252 -2.03 -9.39 1.34
CA LYS A 252 -0.68 -9.61 0.78
C LYS A 252 -0.68 -10.71 -0.29
N LYS A 253 -1.37 -11.82 -0.04
CA LYS A 253 -1.45 -12.94 -0.99
C LYS A 253 -2.18 -12.59 -2.29
N ILE A 254 -3.12 -11.64 -2.24
CA ILE A 254 -3.96 -11.25 -3.37
C ILE A 254 -3.40 -10.03 -4.10
N CYS A 255 -2.87 -9.04 -3.38
CA CYS A 255 -2.53 -7.74 -3.94
C CYS A 255 -1.01 -7.48 -4.03
N LEU A 256 -0.18 -8.18 -3.24
CA LEU A 256 1.29 -8.04 -3.25
C LEU A 256 1.97 -9.26 -3.88
#